data_75628f7a8df97c75063d124b26365c9d
#
_entry.id   75628f7a8df97c75063d124b26365c9d
#
_cell.length_a   1.000
_cell.length_b   1.000
_cell.length_c   1.000
_cell.angle_alpha   90.00
_cell.angle_beta   90.00
_cell.angle_gamma   90.00
#
_symmetry.space_group_name_H-M   'P 1'
#
loop_
_entity.id
_entity.type
_entity.pdbx_description
1 polymer ?
#
loop_
_entity_poly.entity_id
_entity_poly.type
_entity_poly.pdbx_seq_one_letter_code
_entity_poly.pdbx_strand_id
1 'polypeptide(L)'
;MAFDVAVIGAIGIDTNVYLYTDEVDFSVEANFSQNLDYIGLAGGYSCRGFKRLGYNVAFVGYVGDDYSGRYIRESLEKDGIDTYFGIDPEGTKRSVNIMYGDGRRKNFYDGKGSMQLRPDLQAIGKYLAGTGLVHINIVNWTRYLLPLLKEENTVVSVDIQDVVSPDDPYRQDYIKAADVLFFSAVNFPDPAPLIERFMEIRSDRIVICGMGKSGCALGMEKGISYYRAVELEEPVIDTNGAGDSLAVGFLSSYFLQGHSFEESILRGQIAARYCCSRKATSSDLITRELLDRYYLRSH
;
A
#
# COMPACT_ATOMS: atom_id res chain seq x y z
N MET A 1 -1.89 -22.28 -12.00
CA MET A 1 -2.31 -21.13 -12.83
C MET A 1 -1.52 -19.93 -12.36
N ALA A 2 -0.98 -19.12 -13.26
CA ALA A 2 -0.26 -17.89 -12.87
C ALA A 2 -1.26 -16.88 -12.23
N PHE A 3 -0.77 -16.08 -11.30
CA PHE A 3 -1.56 -15.00 -10.70
C PHE A 3 -1.52 -13.75 -11.61
N ASP A 4 -2.58 -12.95 -11.60
CA ASP A 4 -2.58 -11.66 -12.30
C ASP A 4 -1.61 -10.69 -11.63
N VAL A 5 -1.55 -10.75 -10.29
CA VAL A 5 -0.66 -9.92 -9.47
C VAL A 5 -0.29 -10.64 -8.18
N ALA A 6 0.95 -10.45 -7.73
CA ALA A 6 1.37 -10.82 -6.39
C ALA A 6 1.62 -9.58 -5.53
N VAL A 7 1.15 -9.62 -4.29
CA VAL A 7 1.45 -8.61 -3.27
C VAL A 7 2.38 -9.21 -2.24
N ILE A 8 3.50 -8.56 -1.97
CA ILE A 8 4.52 -9.01 -1.01
C ILE A 8 4.70 -7.91 0.03
N GLY A 9 4.45 -8.21 1.30
CA GLY A 9 4.59 -7.14 2.29
C GLY A 9 4.12 -7.47 3.70
N ALA A 10 3.99 -6.41 4.50
CA ALA A 10 3.50 -6.51 5.86
C ALA A 10 1.97 -6.57 5.89
N ILE A 11 1.45 -7.50 6.68
CA ILE A 11 0.05 -7.60 7.06
C ILE A 11 -0.05 -7.76 8.57
N GLY A 12 -1.09 -7.22 9.17
CA GLY A 12 -1.27 -7.25 10.62
C GLY A 12 -2.64 -6.72 11.03
N ILE A 13 -2.76 -6.41 12.32
CA ILE A 13 -3.95 -5.77 12.87
C ILE A 13 -3.69 -4.29 13.06
N ASP A 14 -4.48 -3.46 12.42
CA ASP A 14 -4.57 -2.03 12.70
C ASP A 14 -5.67 -1.79 13.72
N THR A 15 -5.34 -1.02 14.76
CA THR A 15 -6.29 -0.48 15.74
C THR A 15 -6.41 1.02 15.53
N ASN A 16 -7.55 1.48 15.03
CA ASN A 16 -7.83 2.90 14.91
C ASN A 16 -8.57 3.39 16.14
N VAL A 17 -7.98 4.37 16.84
CA VAL A 17 -8.51 5.03 18.04
C VAL A 17 -9.07 6.39 17.60
N TYR A 18 -10.39 6.47 17.40
CA TYR A 18 -11.09 7.70 17.04
C TYR A 18 -11.44 8.44 18.31
N LEU A 19 -10.74 9.55 18.57
CA LEU A 19 -11.01 10.40 19.72
C LEU A 19 -12.40 11.06 19.62
N TYR A 20 -13.08 11.21 20.75
CA TYR A 20 -14.30 12.02 20.84
C TYR A 20 -13.99 13.51 21.08
N THR A 21 -12.73 13.83 21.30
CA THR A 21 -12.16 15.18 21.43
C THR A 21 -11.24 15.47 20.25
N ASP A 22 -10.89 16.72 20.03
CA ASP A 22 -9.99 17.10 18.93
C ASP A 22 -8.57 16.61 19.12
N GLU A 23 -8.11 16.47 20.39
CA GLU A 23 -6.76 16.01 20.73
C GLU A 23 -6.77 15.11 21.98
N VAL A 24 -5.64 14.42 22.19
CA VAL A 24 -5.40 13.64 23.42
C VAL A 24 -5.17 14.62 24.58
N ASP A 25 -5.98 14.49 25.63
CA ASP A 25 -5.75 15.19 26.89
C ASP A 25 -4.82 14.39 27.80
N PHE A 26 -3.58 14.84 27.91
CA PHE A 26 -2.55 14.23 28.76
C PHE A 26 -2.70 14.61 30.25
N SER A 27 -3.64 15.47 30.63
CA SER A 27 -3.88 15.84 32.04
C SER A 27 -4.78 14.84 32.76
N VAL A 28 -5.44 13.93 32.05
CA VAL A 28 -6.31 12.88 32.58
C VAL A 28 -5.77 11.49 32.25
N GLU A 29 -6.11 10.52 33.09
CA GLU A 29 -5.67 9.14 32.88
C GLU A 29 -6.37 8.49 31.66
N ALA A 30 -7.65 8.76 31.43
CA ALA A 30 -8.43 8.11 30.39
C ALA A 30 -9.08 9.12 29.46
N ASN A 31 -8.83 8.95 28.16
CA ASN A 31 -9.55 9.64 27.09
C ASN A 31 -10.60 8.72 26.49
N PHE A 32 -11.82 9.21 26.32
CA PHE A 32 -12.87 8.44 25.65
C PHE A 32 -12.67 8.42 24.15
N SER A 33 -12.82 7.23 23.55
CA SER A 33 -12.61 7.00 22.13
C SER A 33 -13.45 5.82 21.63
N GLN A 34 -13.62 5.72 20.31
CA GLN A 34 -14.05 4.52 19.65
C GLN A 34 -12.82 3.78 19.10
N ASN A 35 -12.63 2.54 19.52
CA ASN A 35 -11.49 1.72 19.07
C ASN A 35 -12.00 0.62 18.12
N LEU A 36 -11.42 0.54 16.93
CA LEU A 36 -11.79 -0.44 15.92
C LEU A 36 -10.56 -1.20 15.44
N ASP A 37 -10.61 -2.53 15.57
CA ASP A 37 -9.59 -3.44 15.06
C ASP A 37 -9.99 -3.97 13.69
N TYR A 38 -9.04 -4.02 12.76
CA TYR A 38 -9.25 -4.61 11.44
C TYR A 38 -7.93 -5.13 10.86
N ILE A 39 -8.00 -6.01 9.85
CA ILE A 39 -6.82 -6.43 9.10
C ILE A 39 -6.37 -5.24 8.25
N GLY A 40 -5.15 -4.79 8.48
CA GLY A 40 -4.57 -3.62 7.84
C GLY A 40 -3.12 -3.84 7.46
N LEU A 41 -2.32 -2.80 7.65
CA LEU A 41 -1.01 -2.59 7.07
C LEU A 41 -1.05 -2.61 5.52
N ALA A 42 0.00 -2.10 4.88
CA ALA A 42 0.01 -1.89 3.43
C ALA A 42 -0.29 -3.15 2.60
N GLY A 43 0.26 -4.32 3.00
CA GLY A 43 -0.02 -5.59 2.32
C GLY A 43 -1.48 -6.01 2.41
N GLY A 44 -2.16 -5.75 3.54
CA GLY A 44 -3.57 -6.05 3.74
C GLY A 44 -4.47 -5.21 2.83
N TYR A 45 -4.19 -3.90 2.72
CA TYR A 45 -4.89 -3.01 1.80
C TYR A 45 -4.64 -3.39 0.34
N SER A 46 -3.39 -3.60 -0.04
CA SER A 46 -3.01 -3.86 -1.42
C SER A 46 -3.60 -5.17 -1.94
N CYS A 47 -3.45 -6.30 -1.22
CA CYS A 47 -3.94 -7.59 -1.70
C CYS A 47 -5.48 -7.62 -1.79
N ARG A 48 -6.18 -7.07 -0.80
CA ARG A 48 -7.63 -6.94 -0.84
C ARG A 48 -8.11 -5.97 -1.90
N GLY A 49 -7.38 -4.87 -2.12
CA GLY A 49 -7.68 -3.90 -3.17
C GLY A 49 -7.68 -4.54 -4.55
N PHE A 50 -6.63 -5.27 -4.93
CA PHE A 50 -6.59 -6.00 -6.20
C PHE A 50 -7.70 -7.06 -6.28
N LYS A 51 -7.96 -7.77 -5.18
CA LYS A 51 -9.05 -8.76 -5.14
C LYS A 51 -10.41 -8.13 -5.36
N ARG A 52 -10.69 -6.96 -4.75
CA ARG A 52 -11.93 -6.19 -4.94
C ARG A 52 -12.11 -5.72 -6.38
N LEU A 53 -11.02 -5.47 -7.10
CA LEU A 53 -11.03 -5.16 -8.53
C LEU A 53 -11.18 -6.41 -9.41
N GLY A 54 -11.30 -7.62 -8.82
CA GLY A 54 -11.63 -8.86 -9.52
C GLY A 54 -10.43 -9.64 -10.05
N TYR A 55 -9.21 -9.38 -9.56
CA TYR A 55 -8.00 -10.09 -9.99
C TYR A 55 -7.76 -11.37 -9.20
N ASN A 56 -7.00 -12.30 -9.82
CA ASN A 56 -6.43 -13.46 -9.16
C ASN A 56 -5.14 -13.06 -8.45
N VAL A 57 -5.19 -12.97 -7.11
CA VAL A 57 -4.15 -12.37 -6.27
C VAL A 57 -3.42 -13.42 -5.47
N ALA A 58 -2.07 -13.39 -5.53
CA ALA A 58 -1.20 -14.04 -4.56
C ALA A 58 -0.79 -13.03 -3.47
N PHE A 59 -0.74 -13.49 -2.23
CA PHE A 59 -0.15 -12.72 -1.14
C PHE A 59 1.01 -13.48 -0.48
N VAL A 60 2.16 -12.81 -0.31
CA VAL A 60 3.31 -13.34 0.42
C VAL A 60 3.59 -12.46 1.64
N GLY A 61 3.59 -13.06 2.82
CA GLY A 61 3.80 -12.33 4.07
C GLY A 61 4.19 -13.19 5.24
N TYR A 62 4.31 -12.56 6.42
CA TYR A 62 4.59 -13.22 7.68
C TYR A 62 3.57 -12.79 8.73
N VAL A 63 3.07 -13.76 9.48
CA VAL A 63 2.22 -13.57 10.65
C VAL A 63 2.70 -14.48 11.78
N GLY A 64 2.35 -14.16 13.02
CA GLY A 64 2.63 -15.02 14.17
C GLY A 64 1.79 -16.30 14.21
N ASP A 65 2.21 -17.26 15.01
CA ASP A 65 1.36 -18.39 15.40
C ASP A 65 0.51 -17.98 16.63
N ASP A 66 -0.32 -16.95 16.43
CA ASP A 66 -1.20 -16.35 17.44
C ASP A 66 -2.62 -16.17 16.91
N TYR A 67 -3.51 -15.64 17.76
CA TYR A 67 -4.91 -15.41 17.38
C TYR A 67 -5.04 -14.50 16.15
N SER A 68 -4.28 -13.39 16.12
CA SER A 68 -4.31 -12.43 15.02
C SER A 68 -3.82 -13.05 13.72
N GLY A 69 -2.76 -13.87 13.77
CA GLY A 69 -2.24 -14.59 12.61
C GLY A 69 -3.23 -15.59 12.03
N ARG A 70 -3.91 -16.36 12.88
CA ARG A 70 -4.99 -17.26 12.43
C ARG A 70 -6.15 -16.50 11.81
N TYR A 71 -6.62 -15.44 12.47
CA TYR A 71 -7.69 -14.58 11.96
C TYR A 71 -7.36 -13.99 10.57
N ILE A 72 -6.12 -13.54 10.36
CA ILE A 72 -5.67 -13.01 9.07
C ILE A 72 -5.71 -14.09 7.99
N ARG A 73 -5.15 -15.29 8.27
CA ARG A 73 -5.13 -16.42 7.32
C ARG A 73 -6.55 -16.80 6.87
N GLU A 74 -7.43 -17.05 7.83
CA GLU A 74 -8.83 -17.44 7.59
C GLU A 74 -9.59 -16.35 6.81
N SER A 75 -9.32 -15.07 7.10
CA SER A 75 -9.98 -13.96 6.43
C SER A 75 -9.55 -13.83 4.98
N LEU A 76 -8.25 -13.93 4.68
CA LEU A 76 -7.76 -13.87 3.29
C LEU A 76 -8.20 -15.08 2.47
N GLU A 77 -8.25 -16.27 3.07
CA GLU A 77 -8.80 -17.47 2.44
C GLU A 77 -10.28 -17.27 2.08
N LYS A 78 -11.08 -16.72 3.02
CA LYS A 78 -12.49 -16.39 2.79
C LYS A 78 -12.67 -15.34 1.70
N ASP A 79 -11.75 -14.37 1.60
CA ASP A 79 -11.72 -13.38 0.53
C ASP A 79 -11.30 -14.00 -0.83
N GLY A 80 -10.85 -15.27 -0.86
CA GLY A 80 -10.37 -15.98 -2.04
C GLY A 80 -9.02 -15.45 -2.54
N ILE A 81 -8.17 -14.99 -1.64
CA ILE A 81 -6.78 -14.60 -1.91
C ILE A 81 -5.89 -15.80 -1.62
N ASP A 82 -5.08 -16.22 -2.61
CA ASP A 82 -4.09 -17.28 -2.41
C ASP A 82 -2.92 -16.75 -1.57
N THR A 83 -2.42 -17.53 -0.62
CA THR A 83 -1.47 -17.02 0.37
C THR A 83 -0.28 -17.93 0.61
N TYR A 84 0.91 -17.35 0.69
CA TYR A 84 2.13 -17.96 1.21
C TYR A 84 2.55 -17.23 2.48
N PHE A 85 2.30 -17.84 3.64
CA PHE A 85 2.66 -17.26 4.93
C PHE A 85 3.86 -17.97 5.57
N GLY A 86 4.91 -17.20 5.85
CA GLY A 86 5.89 -17.57 6.86
C GLY A 86 5.40 -17.28 8.29
N ILE A 87 6.06 -17.89 9.27
CA ILE A 87 5.83 -17.61 10.70
C ILE A 87 6.84 -16.58 11.18
N ASP A 88 6.32 -15.50 11.80
CA ASP A 88 7.14 -14.56 12.58
C ASP A 88 7.15 -15.03 14.05
N PRO A 89 8.30 -15.46 14.60
CA PRO A 89 8.35 -15.97 15.96
C PRO A 89 8.05 -14.91 17.03
N GLU A 90 8.17 -13.62 16.68
CA GLU A 90 7.85 -12.50 17.57
C GLU A 90 6.35 -12.17 17.60
N GLY A 91 5.55 -12.81 16.72
CA GLY A 91 4.11 -12.64 16.66
C GLY A 91 3.60 -11.84 15.46
N THR A 92 2.29 -11.66 15.40
CA THR A 92 1.63 -10.89 14.33
C THR A 92 1.80 -9.39 14.54
N LYS A 93 2.19 -8.69 13.48
CA LYS A 93 2.37 -7.23 13.47
C LYS A 93 1.12 -6.48 13.87
N ARG A 94 1.32 -5.35 14.52
CA ARG A 94 0.23 -4.43 14.91
C ARG A 94 0.59 -2.99 14.63
N SER A 95 -0.45 -2.21 14.41
CA SER A 95 -0.35 -0.75 14.33
C SER A 95 -1.49 -0.12 15.14
N VAL A 96 -1.19 0.91 15.91
CA VAL A 96 -2.20 1.70 16.60
C VAL A 96 -2.17 3.10 16.00
N ASN A 97 -3.33 3.55 15.51
CA ASN A 97 -3.49 4.84 14.88
C ASN A 97 -4.41 5.71 15.76
N ILE A 98 -3.87 6.76 16.35
CA ILE A 98 -4.70 7.80 16.98
C ILE A 98 -5.21 8.70 15.86
N MET A 99 -6.54 8.73 15.70
CA MET A 99 -7.25 9.46 14.66
C MET A 99 -7.82 10.77 15.25
N TYR A 100 -7.33 11.92 14.75
CA TYR A 100 -7.76 13.23 15.17
C TYR A 100 -8.97 13.72 14.34
N GLY A 101 -9.81 14.57 14.91
CA GLY A 101 -11.02 15.08 14.25
C GLY A 101 -10.77 15.86 12.96
N ASP A 102 -9.57 16.41 12.78
CA ASP A 102 -9.14 17.14 11.58
C ASP A 102 -8.56 16.25 10.46
N GLY A 103 -8.59 14.91 10.65
CA GLY A 103 -8.05 13.92 9.71
C GLY A 103 -6.56 13.64 9.86
N ARG A 104 -5.85 14.34 10.75
CA ARG A 104 -4.47 13.93 11.12
C ARG A 104 -4.51 12.60 11.83
N ARG A 105 -3.38 11.88 11.79
CA ARG A 105 -3.18 10.65 12.56
C ARG A 105 -1.79 10.58 13.16
N LYS A 106 -1.66 9.85 14.27
CA LYS A 106 -0.39 9.43 14.83
C LYS A 106 -0.34 7.92 14.87
N ASN A 107 0.64 7.35 14.16
CA ASN A 107 0.83 5.91 14.07
C ASN A 107 1.88 5.41 15.07
N PHE A 108 1.60 4.26 15.69
CA PHE A 108 2.52 3.47 16.49
C PHE A 108 2.60 2.07 15.90
N TYR A 109 3.72 1.76 15.24
CA TYR A 109 3.92 0.52 14.50
C TYR A 109 4.80 -0.45 15.28
N ASP A 110 4.27 -1.65 15.53
CA ASP A 110 4.99 -2.80 16.06
C ASP A 110 5.30 -3.80 14.94
N GLY A 111 6.52 -3.74 14.44
CA GLY A 111 6.99 -4.53 13.29
C GLY A 111 7.43 -5.95 13.61
N LYS A 112 7.38 -6.37 14.89
CA LYS A 112 7.77 -7.72 15.34
C LYS A 112 9.16 -8.12 14.81
N GLY A 113 9.36 -9.35 14.40
CA GLY A 113 10.62 -9.91 13.91
C GLY A 113 11.05 -9.44 12.51
N SER A 114 10.38 -8.43 11.89
CA SER A 114 10.60 -8.04 10.49
C SER A 114 12.05 -7.84 10.08
N MET A 115 12.91 -7.37 10.98
CA MET A 115 14.33 -7.13 10.70
C MET A 115 15.14 -8.43 10.62
N GLN A 116 14.73 -9.48 11.32
CA GLN A 116 15.44 -10.76 11.45
C GLN A 116 14.93 -11.81 10.46
N LEU A 117 13.70 -11.67 9.97
CA LEU A 117 13.10 -12.63 9.06
C LEU A 117 13.91 -12.81 7.78
N ARG A 118 14.00 -14.07 7.32
CA ARG A 118 14.62 -14.46 6.06
C ARG A 118 13.64 -15.30 5.25
N PRO A 119 13.28 -14.88 4.04
CA PRO A 119 12.36 -15.62 3.20
C PRO A 119 13.00 -16.86 2.62
N ASP A 120 12.20 -17.92 2.42
CA ASP A 120 12.59 -19.06 1.58
C ASP A 120 12.45 -18.64 0.10
N LEU A 121 13.58 -18.22 -0.48
CA LEU A 121 13.62 -17.68 -1.84
C LEU A 121 13.20 -18.73 -2.88
N GLN A 122 13.57 -20.00 -2.68
CA GLN A 122 13.24 -21.07 -3.61
C GLN A 122 11.74 -21.38 -3.59
N ALA A 123 11.15 -21.52 -2.41
CA ALA A 123 9.72 -21.80 -2.27
C ALA A 123 8.87 -20.64 -2.77
N ILE A 124 9.24 -19.39 -2.44
CA ILE A 124 8.52 -18.19 -2.89
C ILE A 124 8.67 -18.01 -4.41
N GLY A 125 9.86 -18.19 -4.96
CA GLY A 125 10.07 -18.13 -6.42
C GLY A 125 9.22 -19.14 -7.17
N LYS A 126 9.16 -20.40 -6.70
CA LYS A 126 8.28 -21.42 -7.27
C LYS A 126 6.79 -21.04 -7.14
N TYR A 127 6.40 -20.47 -6.01
CA TYR A 127 5.01 -20.04 -5.75
C TYR A 127 4.58 -18.91 -6.68
N LEU A 128 5.47 -17.94 -6.95
CA LEU A 128 5.21 -16.78 -7.79
C LEU A 128 5.51 -16.99 -9.28
N ALA A 129 5.98 -18.16 -9.69
CA ALA A 129 6.41 -18.41 -11.06
C ALA A 129 5.33 -18.07 -12.10
N GLY A 130 5.69 -17.26 -13.09
CA GLY A 130 4.80 -16.80 -14.16
C GLY A 130 3.92 -15.61 -13.79
N THR A 131 4.10 -15.01 -12.61
CA THR A 131 3.39 -13.77 -12.24
C THR A 131 4.08 -12.57 -12.89
N GLY A 132 3.36 -11.83 -13.75
CA GLY A 132 3.93 -10.72 -14.52
C GLY A 132 4.05 -9.38 -13.76
N LEU A 133 3.28 -9.20 -12.68
CA LEU A 133 3.26 -7.99 -11.84
C LEU A 133 3.41 -8.35 -10.37
N VAL A 134 4.40 -7.79 -9.71
CA VAL A 134 4.59 -7.90 -8.26
C VAL A 134 4.57 -6.52 -7.62
N HIS A 135 3.72 -6.33 -6.62
CA HIS A 135 3.67 -5.12 -5.81
C HIS A 135 4.24 -5.39 -4.42
N ILE A 136 5.30 -4.67 -4.06
CA ILE A 136 6.02 -4.81 -2.79
C ILE A 136 5.69 -3.61 -1.90
N ASN A 137 5.13 -3.88 -0.73
CA ASN A 137 5.08 -2.89 0.35
C ASN A 137 6.34 -3.06 1.21
N ILE A 138 7.10 -1.98 1.39
CA ILE A 138 8.40 -2.03 2.04
C ILE A 138 8.33 -2.66 3.45
N VAL A 139 9.08 -3.73 3.64
CA VAL A 139 9.41 -4.34 4.94
C VAL A 139 10.73 -5.10 4.81
N ASN A 140 11.58 -5.11 5.84
CA ASN A 140 12.98 -5.50 5.69
C ASN A 140 13.24 -6.81 4.92
N TRP A 141 12.47 -7.85 5.17
CA TRP A 141 12.68 -9.17 4.56
C TRP A 141 12.35 -9.22 3.06
N THR A 142 11.52 -8.31 2.52
CA THR A 142 11.16 -8.31 1.10
C THR A 142 12.32 -7.95 0.19
N ARG A 143 13.35 -7.25 0.71
CA ARG A 143 14.56 -6.91 -0.05
C ARG A 143 15.30 -8.12 -0.60
N TYR A 144 15.26 -9.25 0.12
CA TYR A 144 15.93 -10.48 -0.30
C TYR A 144 15.28 -11.12 -1.54
N LEU A 145 14.04 -10.75 -1.86
CA LEU A 145 13.32 -11.21 -3.05
C LEU A 145 13.61 -10.37 -4.30
N LEU A 146 14.13 -9.14 -4.15
CA LEU A 146 14.34 -8.23 -5.28
C LEU A 146 15.22 -8.81 -6.40
N PRO A 147 16.36 -9.48 -6.11
CA PRO A 147 17.16 -10.11 -7.17
C PRO A 147 16.38 -11.17 -7.95
N LEU A 148 15.68 -12.06 -7.24
CA LEU A 148 14.85 -13.12 -7.83
C LEU A 148 13.80 -12.57 -8.80
N LEU A 149 13.06 -11.53 -8.39
CA LEU A 149 12.01 -10.94 -9.21
C LEU A 149 12.54 -10.26 -10.48
N LYS A 150 13.76 -9.74 -10.44
CA LYS A 150 14.42 -9.17 -11.61
C LYS A 150 14.84 -10.22 -12.65
N GLU A 151 15.22 -11.41 -12.21
CA GLU A 151 15.58 -12.53 -13.10
C GLU A 151 14.36 -13.08 -13.87
N GLU A 152 13.17 -13.02 -13.28
CA GLU A 152 11.91 -13.53 -13.84
C GLU A 152 11.24 -12.59 -14.86
N ASN A 153 11.88 -11.49 -15.23
CA ASN A 153 11.32 -10.48 -16.16
C ASN A 153 9.94 -9.92 -15.70
N THR A 154 9.74 -9.85 -14.38
CA THR A 154 8.54 -9.41 -13.71
C THR A 154 8.55 -7.89 -13.55
N VAL A 155 7.43 -7.23 -13.74
CA VAL A 155 7.28 -5.82 -13.38
C VAL A 155 7.26 -5.69 -11.85
N VAL A 156 8.27 -5.03 -11.29
CA VAL A 156 8.42 -4.81 -9.85
C VAL A 156 7.92 -3.42 -9.48
N SER A 157 6.77 -3.35 -8.86
CA SER A 157 6.25 -2.15 -8.23
C SER A 157 6.61 -2.13 -6.75
N VAL A 158 7.07 -1.01 -6.22
CA VAL A 158 7.41 -0.87 -4.81
C VAL A 158 6.78 0.38 -4.23
N ASP A 159 6.12 0.24 -3.07
CA ASP A 159 5.74 1.37 -2.22
C ASP A 159 6.75 1.49 -1.07
N ILE A 160 7.53 2.57 -1.07
CA ILE A 160 8.50 2.89 -0.03
C ILE A 160 7.92 3.78 1.09
N GLN A 161 6.62 4.01 1.05
CA GLN A 161 5.84 4.77 2.05
C GLN A 161 6.33 6.24 2.22
N ASP A 162 6.35 6.73 3.45
CA ASP A 162 6.88 8.06 3.75
C ASP A 162 8.41 8.08 3.64
N VAL A 163 8.93 9.10 2.99
CA VAL A 163 10.38 9.32 2.84
C VAL A 163 10.81 10.43 3.78
N VAL A 164 11.90 10.20 4.50
CA VAL A 164 12.54 11.21 5.37
C VAL A 164 13.81 11.77 4.72
N SER A 165 14.51 10.94 3.95
CA SER A 165 15.67 11.33 3.15
C SER A 165 15.71 10.53 1.86
N PRO A 166 16.06 11.16 0.71
CA PRO A 166 16.21 10.45 -0.56
C PRO A 166 17.36 9.44 -0.54
N ASP A 167 18.35 9.64 0.33
CA ASP A 167 19.53 8.80 0.45
C ASP A 167 19.45 7.82 1.65
N ASP A 168 18.22 7.58 2.18
CA ASP A 168 18.01 6.60 3.26
C ASP A 168 18.53 5.21 2.87
N PRO A 169 19.57 4.69 3.54
CA PRO A 169 20.16 3.39 3.18
C PRO A 169 19.16 2.23 3.21
N TYR A 170 18.14 2.31 4.07
CA TYR A 170 17.12 1.28 4.20
C TYR A 170 16.27 1.14 2.93
N ARG A 171 16.08 2.23 2.16
CA ARG A 171 15.23 2.27 0.96
C ARG A 171 15.97 2.06 -0.34
N GLN A 172 17.32 2.17 -0.36
CA GLN A 172 18.11 2.17 -1.60
C GLN A 172 17.94 0.92 -2.46
N ASP A 173 17.84 -0.26 -1.86
CA ASP A 173 17.67 -1.53 -2.60
C ASP A 173 16.36 -1.51 -3.39
N TYR A 174 15.30 -1.04 -2.73
CA TYR A 174 13.96 -0.93 -3.30
C TYR A 174 13.90 0.13 -4.39
N ILE A 175 14.48 1.32 -4.14
CA ILE A 175 14.55 2.40 -5.13
C ILE A 175 15.27 1.91 -6.39
N LYS A 176 16.38 1.18 -6.28
CA LYS A 176 17.12 0.65 -7.42
C LYS A 176 16.34 -0.43 -8.18
N ALA A 177 15.59 -1.26 -7.48
CA ALA A 177 14.89 -2.39 -8.08
C ALA A 177 13.56 -2.02 -8.74
N ALA A 178 12.87 -0.98 -8.26
CA ALA A 178 11.52 -0.65 -8.70
C ALA A 178 11.41 -0.22 -10.16
N ASP A 179 10.51 -0.83 -10.93
CA ASP A 179 10.05 -0.35 -12.24
C ASP A 179 8.95 0.72 -12.05
N VAL A 180 8.14 0.57 -10.98
CA VAL A 180 7.19 1.57 -10.54
C VAL A 180 7.44 1.85 -9.07
N LEU A 181 7.71 3.10 -8.73
CA LEU A 181 8.02 3.51 -7.37
C LEU A 181 6.89 4.41 -6.83
N PHE A 182 6.28 3.98 -5.73
CA PHE A 182 5.33 4.78 -4.97
C PHE A 182 5.96 5.30 -3.69
N PHE A 183 5.61 6.54 -3.32
CA PHE A 183 5.97 7.11 -2.03
C PHE A 183 5.02 8.24 -1.62
N SER A 184 5.11 8.68 -0.37
CA SER A 184 4.34 9.81 0.17
C SER A 184 5.23 11.02 0.42
N ALA A 185 4.74 12.20 0.00
CA ALA A 185 5.41 13.49 0.24
C ALA A 185 5.07 14.10 1.61
N VAL A 186 4.57 13.32 2.58
CA VAL A 186 4.10 13.84 3.88
C VAL A 186 5.15 14.69 4.61
N ASN A 187 6.43 14.39 4.41
CA ASN A 187 7.56 15.09 5.03
C ASN A 187 8.18 16.18 4.14
N PHE A 188 7.66 16.38 2.91
CA PHE A 188 8.22 17.32 1.93
C PHE A 188 7.11 18.19 1.32
N PRO A 189 7.20 19.52 1.43
CA PRO A 189 6.23 20.42 0.82
C PRO A 189 6.21 20.34 -0.71
N ASP A 190 7.38 20.11 -1.32
CA ASP A 190 7.55 19.90 -2.76
C ASP A 190 8.18 18.53 -3.02
N PRO A 191 7.49 17.62 -3.74
CA PRO A 191 8.02 16.30 -4.06
C PRO A 191 9.02 16.32 -5.25
N ALA A 192 9.12 17.39 -6.03
CA ALA A 192 9.91 17.43 -7.27
C ALA A 192 11.38 17.00 -7.04
N PRO A 193 12.12 17.53 -6.03
CA PRO A 193 13.51 17.12 -5.81
C PRO A 193 13.67 15.63 -5.51
N LEU A 194 12.69 15.02 -4.83
CA LEU A 194 12.70 13.56 -4.56
C LEU A 194 12.46 12.77 -5.84
N ILE A 195 11.46 13.17 -6.63
CA ILE A 195 11.14 12.52 -7.91
C ILE A 195 12.34 12.59 -8.85
N GLU A 196 12.95 13.77 -9.01
CA GLU A 196 14.15 13.97 -9.82
C GLU A 196 15.30 13.06 -9.36
N ARG A 197 15.56 13.02 -8.04
CA ARG A 197 16.59 12.16 -7.46
C ARG A 197 16.34 10.67 -7.73
N PHE A 198 15.09 10.22 -7.65
CA PHE A 198 14.75 8.81 -7.95
C PHE A 198 14.85 8.50 -9.45
N MET A 199 14.52 9.47 -10.32
CA MET A 199 14.70 9.36 -11.76
C MET A 199 16.18 9.38 -12.20
N GLU A 200 17.06 10.10 -11.49
CA GLU A 200 18.51 10.05 -11.72
C GLU A 200 19.10 8.64 -11.47
N ILE A 201 18.59 7.92 -10.46
CA ILE A 201 19.05 6.55 -10.15
C ILE A 201 18.68 5.58 -11.27
N ARG A 202 17.49 5.80 -11.89
CA ARG A 202 17.00 4.99 -12.99
C ARG A 202 15.90 5.76 -13.76
N SER A 203 16.20 6.18 -14.97
CA SER A 203 15.35 7.09 -15.77
C SER A 203 14.16 6.41 -16.47
N ASP A 204 14.21 5.10 -16.69
CA ASP A 204 13.20 4.30 -17.42
C ASP A 204 12.03 3.81 -16.54
N ARG A 205 11.90 4.38 -15.32
CA ARG A 205 10.85 4.00 -14.36
C ARG A 205 9.68 4.99 -14.33
N ILE A 206 8.63 4.57 -13.65
CA ILE A 206 7.51 5.42 -13.26
C ILE A 206 7.66 5.73 -11.76
N VAL A 207 7.59 7.01 -11.38
CA VAL A 207 7.61 7.46 -9.98
C VAL A 207 6.29 8.14 -9.67
N ILE A 208 5.56 7.67 -8.67
CA ILE A 208 4.26 8.23 -8.25
C ILE A 208 4.35 8.67 -6.79
N CYS A 209 4.12 9.95 -6.57
CA CYS A 209 4.12 10.56 -5.25
C CYS A 209 2.70 10.92 -4.81
N GLY A 210 2.22 10.34 -3.71
CA GLY A 210 0.98 10.76 -3.07
C GLY A 210 1.19 12.06 -2.29
N MET A 211 0.34 13.07 -2.54
CA MET A 211 0.41 14.43 -1.94
C MET A 211 -0.81 14.74 -1.08
N GLY A 212 -1.51 13.69 -0.60
CA GLY A 212 -2.72 13.82 0.23
C GLY A 212 -3.81 14.65 -0.46
N LYS A 213 -4.30 15.70 0.21
CA LYS A 213 -5.35 16.58 -0.33
C LYS A 213 -4.94 17.38 -1.57
N SER A 214 -3.66 17.43 -1.90
CA SER A 214 -3.15 18.09 -3.11
C SER A 214 -3.15 17.17 -4.33
N GLY A 215 -3.43 15.87 -4.16
CA GLY A 215 -3.47 14.88 -5.24
C GLY A 215 -2.22 14.05 -5.33
N CYS A 216 -1.60 13.97 -6.51
CA CYS A 216 -0.36 13.23 -6.73
C CYS A 216 0.52 13.88 -7.81
N ALA A 217 1.81 13.52 -7.79
CA ALA A 217 2.77 13.85 -8.82
C ALA A 217 3.28 12.57 -9.50
N LEU A 218 3.46 12.61 -10.81
CA LEU A 218 3.96 11.55 -11.66
C LEU A 218 5.27 11.98 -12.29
N GLY A 219 6.36 11.26 -11.98
CA GLY A 219 7.67 11.44 -12.63
C GLY A 219 7.91 10.36 -13.68
N MET A 220 8.31 10.76 -14.86
CA MET A 220 8.74 9.91 -15.98
C MET A 220 9.90 10.57 -16.70
N GLU A 221 10.50 9.88 -17.69
CA GLU A 221 11.60 10.40 -18.53
C GLU A 221 11.32 11.81 -19.11
N LYS A 222 10.06 12.11 -19.43
CA LYS A 222 9.62 13.40 -20.01
C LYS A 222 9.46 14.52 -18.97
N GLY A 223 9.68 14.26 -17.69
CA GLY A 223 9.52 15.23 -16.60
C GLY A 223 8.44 14.86 -15.59
N ILE A 224 8.00 15.86 -14.82
CA ILE A 224 7.05 15.70 -13.72
C ILE A 224 5.71 16.32 -14.10
N SER A 225 4.63 15.57 -13.90
CA SER A 225 3.25 16.04 -14.07
C SER A 225 2.52 16.00 -12.73
N TYR A 226 1.68 17.00 -12.45
CA TYR A 226 0.89 17.13 -11.23
C TYR A 226 -0.59 16.93 -11.52
N TYR A 227 -1.23 16.12 -10.71
CA TYR A 227 -2.66 15.81 -10.82
C TYR A 227 -3.35 16.20 -9.52
N ARG A 228 -4.37 17.07 -9.62
CA ARG A 228 -5.17 17.49 -8.46
C ARG A 228 -5.92 16.31 -7.86
N ALA A 229 -6.19 16.37 -6.56
CA ALA A 229 -6.98 15.35 -5.90
C ALA A 229 -8.39 15.27 -6.49
N VAL A 230 -8.88 14.05 -6.64
CA VAL A 230 -10.27 13.79 -7.03
C VAL A 230 -11.19 14.05 -5.84
N GLU A 231 -12.31 14.70 -6.10
CA GLU A 231 -13.40 14.87 -5.14
C GLU A 231 -14.49 13.84 -5.41
N LEU A 232 -15.01 13.22 -4.35
CA LEU A 232 -16.21 12.38 -4.38
C LEU A 232 -17.24 12.99 -3.41
N GLU A 233 -18.49 12.62 -3.58
CA GLU A 233 -19.61 13.13 -2.74
C GLU A 233 -19.46 12.72 -1.27
N GLU A 234 -18.90 11.51 -1.00
CA GLU A 234 -18.72 11.00 0.35
C GLU A 234 -17.62 11.78 1.08
N PRO A 235 -17.78 12.04 2.40
CA PRO A 235 -16.76 12.75 3.18
C PRO A 235 -15.48 11.92 3.34
N VAL A 236 -14.35 12.59 3.65
CA VAL A 236 -13.13 11.92 4.12
C VAL A 236 -13.32 11.57 5.59
N ILE A 237 -13.18 10.29 5.93
CA ILE A 237 -13.35 9.75 7.28
C ILE A 237 -12.04 9.22 7.84
N ASP A 238 -11.27 8.52 7.00
CA ASP A 238 -10.06 7.82 7.40
C ASP A 238 -9.08 7.77 6.22
N THR A 239 -7.84 8.21 6.42
CA THR A 239 -6.82 8.25 5.36
C THR A 239 -5.92 7.01 5.34
N ASN A 240 -6.16 6.02 6.21
CA ASN A 240 -5.42 4.76 6.16
C ASN A 240 -5.72 4.02 4.85
N GLY A 241 -4.68 3.45 4.23
CA GLY A 241 -4.81 2.72 2.97
C GLY A 241 -4.99 3.58 1.71
N ALA A 242 -5.00 4.92 1.82
CA ALA A 242 -5.15 5.78 0.64
C ALA A 242 -4.00 5.62 -0.37
N GLY A 243 -2.74 5.57 0.11
CA GLY A 243 -1.57 5.32 -0.72
C GLY A 243 -1.61 3.95 -1.38
N ASP A 244 -1.95 2.92 -0.60
CA ASP A 244 -2.09 1.55 -1.11
C ASP A 244 -3.19 1.47 -2.19
N SER A 245 -4.31 2.14 -1.98
CA SER A 245 -5.41 2.19 -2.95
C SER A 245 -5.05 2.98 -4.21
N LEU A 246 -4.24 4.05 -4.10
CA LEU A 246 -3.67 4.76 -5.25
C LEU A 246 -2.82 3.81 -6.09
N ALA A 247 -1.92 3.06 -5.44
CA ALA A 247 -1.06 2.10 -6.11
C ALA A 247 -1.87 0.99 -6.78
N VAL A 248 -2.82 0.38 -6.08
CA VAL A 248 -3.71 -0.66 -6.60
C VAL A 248 -4.51 -0.15 -7.80
N GLY A 249 -5.15 1.01 -7.70
CA GLY A 249 -5.93 1.60 -8.79
C GLY A 249 -5.10 1.91 -10.02
N PHE A 250 -3.91 2.48 -9.84
CA PHE A 250 -2.98 2.77 -10.94
C PHE A 250 -2.45 1.49 -11.60
N LEU A 251 -1.89 0.57 -10.80
CA LEU A 251 -1.26 -0.65 -11.33
C LEU A 251 -2.26 -1.55 -12.05
N SER A 252 -3.47 -1.68 -11.50
CA SER A 252 -4.54 -2.46 -12.15
C SER A 252 -4.94 -1.84 -13.48
N SER A 253 -5.08 -0.52 -13.55
CA SER A 253 -5.52 0.18 -14.75
C SER A 253 -4.43 0.18 -15.82
N TYR A 254 -3.20 0.50 -15.45
CA TYR A 254 -2.11 0.62 -16.40
C TYR A 254 -1.58 -0.72 -16.90
N PHE A 255 -1.19 -1.62 -15.96
CA PHE A 255 -0.53 -2.88 -16.33
C PHE A 255 -1.48 -4.02 -16.63
N LEU A 256 -2.63 -4.10 -15.95
CA LEU A 256 -3.54 -5.24 -16.10
C LEU A 256 -4.69 -4.96 -17.08
N GLN A 257 -5.02 -3.69 -17.33
CA GLN A 257 -6.08 -3.29 -18.27
C GLN A 257 -5.56 -2.56 -19.50
N GLY A 258 -4.34 -2.03 -19.49
CA GLY A 258 -3.73 -1.32 -20.63
C GLY A 258 -4.29 0.08 -20.88
N HIS A 259 -4.83 0.74 -19.85
CA HIS A 259 -5.27 2.12 -19.96
C HIS A 259 -4.10 3.11 -20.09
N SER A 260 -4.38 4.33 -20.54
CA SER A 260 -3.36 5.41 -20.60
C SER A 260 -2.85 5.79 -19.20
N PHE A 261 -1.73 6.52 -19.15
CA PHE A 261 -1.19 7.04 -17.88
C PHE A 261 -2.20 7.95 -17.19
N GLU A 262 -2.80 8.87 -17.92
CA GLU A 262 -3.74 9.85 -17.42
C GLU A 262 -4.97 9.16 -16.82
N GLU A 263 -5.54 8.19 -17.54
CA GLU A 263 -6.66 7.41 -17.07
C GLU A 263 -6.27 6.61 -15.82
N SER A 264 -5.10 5.97 -15.83
CA SER A 264 -4.63 5.12 -14.74
C SER A 264 -4.36 5.93 -13.45
N ILE A 265 -3.80 7.13 -13.56
CA ILE A 265 -3.63 8.06 -12.43
C ILE A 265 -4.97 8.47 -11.86
N LEU A 266 -5.93 8.84 -12.72
CA LEU A 266 -7.25 9.25 -12.27
C LEU A 266 -7.98 8.09 -11.56
N ARG A 267 -7.93 6.88 -12.11
CA ARG A 267 -8.49 5.67 -11.48
C ARG A 267 -7.81 5.36 -10.15
N GLY A 268 -6.49 5.53 -10.05
CA GLY A 268 -5.75 5.43 -8.81
C GLY A 268 -6.21 6.44 -7.76
N GLN A 269 -6.39 7.70 -8.14
CA GLN A 269 -6.90 8.75 -7.25
C GLN A 269 -8.36 8.49 -6.80
N ILE A 270 -9.21 7.99 -7.68
CA ILE A 270 -10.59 7.60 -7.33
C ILE A 270 -10.56 6.48 -6.30
N ALA A 271 -9.73 5.44 -6.50
CA ALA A 271 -9.60 4.35 -5.54
C ALA A 271 -9.10 4.84 -4.17
N ALA A 272 -8.09 5.71 -4.15
CA ALA A 272 -7.57 6.34 -2.94
C ALA A 272 -8.64 7.18 -2.23
N ARG A 273 -9.36 8.01 -2.97
CA ARG A 273 -10.40 8.88 -2.40
C ARG A 273 -11.59 8.08 -1.87
N TYR A 274 -11.98 7.01 -2.56
CA TYR A 274 -13.00 6.08 -2.09
C TYR A 274 -12.55 5.40 -0.78
N CYS A 275 -11.32 4.91 -0.70
CA CYS A 275 -10.74 4.35 0.52
C CYS A 275 -10.86 5.34 1.69
N CYS A 276 -10.57 6.62 1.46
CA CYS A 276 -10.69 7.66 2.49
C CYS A 276 -12.13 7.89 3.01
N SER A 277 -13.16 7.42 2.32
CA SER A 277 -14.55 7.49 2.79
C SER A 277 -14.97 6.29 3.64
N ARG A 278 -14.09 5.33 3.88
CA ARG A 278 -14.33 4.12 4.67
C ARG A 278 -13.67 4.25 6.04
N LYS A 279 -14.26 3.61 7.05
CA LYS A 279 -13.79 3.70 8.43
C LYS A 279 -13.20 2.38 8.88
N ALA A 280 -11.91 2.38 9.26
CA ALA A 280 -11.22 1.24 9.86
C ALA A 280 -11.46 -0.09 9.11
N THR A 281 -11.20 -0.14 7.81
CA THR A 281 -11.43 -1.34 7.01
C THR A 281 -10.49 -1.42 5.81
N SER A 282 -10.04 -2.64 5.48
CA SER A 282 -9.40 -2.99 4.22
C SER A 282 -10.25 -3.96 3.37
N SER A 283 -11.45 -4.32 3.83
CA SER A 283 -12.36 -5.23 3.13
C SER A 283 -13.45 -4.51 2.33
N ASP A 284 -13.71 -3.23 2.63
CA ASP A 284 -14.68 -2.40 1.91
C ASP A 284 -13.96 -1.39 1.00
N LEU A 285 -13.09 -1.90 0.13
CA LEU A 285 -12.40 -1.13 -0.89
C LEU A 285 -13.22 -1.08 -2.18
N ILE A 286 -12.87 -0.16 -3.09
CA ILE A 286 -13.61 0.06 -4.33
C ILE A 286 -13.64 -1.21 -5.19
N THR A 287 -14.80 -1.52 -5.79
CA THR A 287 -14.93 -2.57 -6.81
C THR A 287 -14.67 -2.01 -8.20
N ARG A 288 -14.46 -2.91 -9.18
CA ARG A 288 -14.27 -2.51 -10.58
C ARG A 288 -15.45 -1.70 -11.11
N GLU A 289 -16.68 -2.16 -10.86
CA GLU A 289 -17.90 -1.51 -11.32
C GLU A 289 -18.08 -0.11 -10.73
N LEU A 290 -17.71 0.06 -9.45
CA LEU A 290 -17.74 1.37 -8.80
C LEU A 290 -16.64 2.29 -9.35
N LEU A 291 -15.43 1.78 -9.54
CA LEU A 291 -14.31 2.52 -10.12
C LEU A 291 -14.66 3.03 -11.54
N ASP A 292 -15.21 2.16 -12.38
CA ASP A 292 -15.65 2.54 -13.73
C ASP A 292 -16.76 3.60 -13.68
N ARG A 293 -17.72 3.46 -12.75
CA ARG A 293 -18.81 4.43 -12.56
C ARG A 293 -18.30 5.80 -12.16
N TYR A 294 -17.38 5.88 -11.18
CA TYR A 294 -16.82 7.15 -10.76
C TYR A 294 -15.93 7.76 -11.84
N TYR A 295 -15.16 6.96 -12.55
CA TYR A 295 -14.36 7.42 -13.69
C TYR A 295 -15.22 8.08 -14.77
N LEU A 296 -16.33 7.45 -15.19
CA LEU A 296 -17.25 8.00 -16.18
C LEU A 296 -17.97 9.28 -15.72
N ARG A 297 -18.12 9.51 -14.42
CA ARG A 297 -18.71 10.76 -13.89
C ARG A 297 -17.71 11.90 -13.77
N SER A 298 -16.42 11.60 -13.79
CA SER A 298 -15.33 12.59 -13.69
C SER A 298 -14.92 13.17 -15.06
N HIS A 299 -15.55 12.69 -16.14
CA HIS A 299 -15.42 13.15 -17.53
C HIS A 299 -16.77 13.56 -18.09
#